data_5ed0e97b8b761ef06483b3ae2977f5fb
#
_entry.id   5ed0e97b8b761ef06483b3ae2977f5fb
#
_cell.length_a   1.000
_cell.length_b   1.000
_cell.length_c   1.000
_cell.angle_alpha   90.00
_cell.angle_beta   90.00
_cell.angle_gamma   90.00
#
_symmetry.space_group_name_H-M   'P 1'
#
loop_
_entity.id
_entity.type
_entity.pdbx_description
1 polymer ?
#
loop_
_entity_poly.entity_id
_entity_poly.type
_entity_poly.pdbx_seq_one_letter_code
_entity_poly.pdbx_strand_id
1 'polypeptide(L)'
;MSKPKPYVRLTQPLVRDKGRHSALRPASWDEALDRTAQGLVAVVEKHGPQSFGLFSCSKSTNEMNFIAQKFARLVIGSNNIDSCNRTXHAPSVAGLATVFGAGGGTNSYQEIEETDVILLWGSNARETHPIFFHHVLKGVRNGARLYAVDPRRTSSVQWADLWAGLDVGTDIALANAMAREIIVAGLECKEFINNATTAFEDYRRVVEPYTLAYSERETGVPASVIREMAHTYAQAGKAMICWTLGITEHHNAVDNVLALINLALLTGHVGRYGCGLNPLRGQNNVQGGGDMGALPDRLTGFQHIENNALRAKFEKYWGHAVPPKKGWHLSQMFEAMERGDLCALYVIGENPLQSEADQNHARHLLEGLEFVVSQDMFLTKTGELADVVLPAAAAWCESEGTVTNSERRVQRVRKALEPPPGARDDIAILFDIARRLGHDWGQPNAERIWNEVRALSPVHAGMSYARLEALNGIQWPCYDQNHPGELFLHSRLWERPLNGPRVSFVPVEHDPPVERLSPDFPLRLTTGRRLDEYNTGVQTSGYRSPMRRGETLDLSPEDAERLGVQDGEVVRVHSRRGAVTVPVRRDQSLRPGLTFMTLHFPDDVATNLLTIDATDPKSGTAEFKAAAIRVEKMS
;
A
#
# COMPACT_ATOMS: atom_id res chain seq x y z
N MET A 1 16.07 -27.75 5.66
CA MET A 1 14.97 -26.78 5.43
C MET A 1 13.74 -27.25 6.19
N SER A 2 13.20 -26.40 7.06
CA SER A 2 11.97 -26.74 7.76
C SER A 2 10.82 -26.80 6.75
N LYS A 3 9.90 -27.72 6.96
CA LYS A 3 8.71 -27.79 6.11
C LYS A 3 7.82 -26.61 6.45
N PRO A 4 7.30 -25.91 5.45
CA PRO A 4 6.36 -24.82 5.75
C PRO A 4 5.22 -25.36 6.60
N LYS A 5 4.88 -24.64 7.64
CA LYS A 5 3.76 -25.00 8.51
C LYS A 5 2.47 -24.80 7.70
N PRO A 6 1.68 -25.84 7.47
CA PRO A 6 0.44 -25.63 6.72
C PRO A 6 -0.58 -24.90 7.59
N TYR A 7 -1.09 -23.79 7.06
CA TYR A 7 -2.20 -23.09 7.70
C TYR A 7 -3.50 -23.81 7.31
N VAL A 8 -4.27 -24.17 8.33
CA VAL A 8 -5.55 -24.86 8.14
C VAL A 8 -6.67 -23.84 8.29
N ARG A 9 -7.65 -23.87 7.38
CA ARG A 9 -8.80 -22.96 7.44
C ARG A 9 -9.52 -23.12 8.78
N LEU A 10 -9.82 -22.00 9.40
CA LEU A 10 -10.63 -21.99 10.61
C LEU A 10 -12.08 -22.33 10.26
N THR A 11 -12.69 -23.18 11.08
CA THR A 11 -14.09 -23.56 10.90
C THR A 11 -14.89 -23.37 12.19
N GLN A 12 -14.25 -22.87 13.25
CA GLN A 12 -14.93 -22.67 14.51
C GLN A 12 -14.33 -21.45 15.20
N PRO A 13 -15.15 -20.58 15.79
CA PRO A 13 -14.61 -19.46 16.57
C PRO A 13 -13.80 -19.94 17.77
N LEU A 14 -12.89 -19.10 18.22
CA LEU A 14 -12.06 -19.39 19.39
C LEU A 14 -12.19 -18.23 20.38
N VAL A 15 -12.21 -18.55 21.67
CA VAL A 15 -12.29 -17.55 22.74
C VAL A 15 -11.34 -17.92 23.89
N ARG A 16 -11.11 -16.97 24.78
CA ARG A 16 -10.33 -17.19 26.02
C ARG A 16 -11.22 -17.03 27.24
N ASP A 17 -11.03 -17.87 28.25
CA ASP A 17 -11.85 -17.78 29.43
C ASP A 17 -11.28 -16.89 30.53
N LYS A 18 -9.95 -16.75 30.58
CA LYS A 18 -9.29 -16.01 31.66
C LYS A 18 -8.30 -15.00 31.11
N GLY A 19 -8.75 -14.26 30.09
CA GLY A 19 -7.90 -13.24 29.47
C GLY A 19 -6.79 -13.83 28.63
N ARG A 20 -5.90 -12.96 28.19
CA ARG A 20 -4.91 -13.30 27.14
C ARG A 20 -3.90 -14.36 27.58
N HIS A 21 -3.75 -14.56 28.87
CA HIS A 21 -2.81 -15.57 29.37
C HIS A 21 -3.39 -16.98 29.38
N SER A 22 -4.70 -17.14 29.17
CA SER A 22 -5.30 -18.45 29.04
C SER A 22 -5.30 -18.91 27.59
N ALA A 23 -5.43 -20.22 27.37
CA ALA A 23 -5.42 -20.76 26.00
C ALA A 23 -6.71 -20.41 25.26
N LEU A 24 -6.60 -20.30 23.94
CA LEU A 24 -7.77 -20.22 23.07
C LEU A 24 -8.47 -21.57 23.06
N ARG A 25 -9.79 -21.56 23.14
CA ARG A 25 -10.61 -22.79 23.02
C ARG A 25 -11.74 -22.60 22.02
N PRO A 26 -12.23 -23.67 21.39
CA PRO A 26 -13.39 -23.58 20.52
C PRO A 26 -14.63 -23.04 21.22
N ALA A 27 -15.45 -22.30 20.48
CA ALA A 27 -16.69 -21.72 20.98
C ALA A 27 -17.72 -21.73 19.86
N SER A 28 -19.00 -21.62 20.26
CA SER A 28 -20.05 -21.41 19.27
C SER A 28 -19.97 -19.99 18.71
N TRP A 29 -20.59 -19.79 17.55
CA TRP A 29 -20.71 -18.44 17.00
C TRP A 29 -21.43 -17.50 17.97
N ASP A 30 -22.51 -17.95 18.58
CA ASP A 30 -23.23 -17.09 19.54
C ASP A 30 -22.34 -16.66 20.69
N GLU A 31 -21.59 -17.60 21.27
CA GLU A 31 -20.69 -17.25 22.37
C GLU A 31 -19.62 -16.27 21.90
N ALA A 32 -19.01 -16.53 20.74
CA ALA A 32 -17.92 -15.68 20.26
C ALA A 32 -18.41 -14.29 19.91
N LEU A 33 -19.59 -14.17 19.28
CA LEU A 33 -20.14 -12.87 18.94
C LEU A 33 -20.58 -12.09 20.17
N ASP A 34 -21.16 -12.80 21.17
CA ASP A 34 -21.51 -12.15 22.44
C ASP A 34 -20.26 -11.62 23.14
N ARG A 35 -19.19 -12.41 23.18
CA ARG A 35 -17.94 -11.96 23.80
C ARG A 35 -17.33 -10.79 23.06
N THR A 36 -17.42 -10.80 21.72
CA THR A 36 -16.94 -9.68 20.92
C THR A 36 -17.70 -8.40 21.28
N ALA A 37 -19.03 -8.47 21.28
CA ALA A 37 -19.87 -7.31 21.59
C ALA A 37 -19.60 -6.81 23.01
N GLN A 38 -19.56 -7.72 23.98
CA GLN A 38 -19.34 -7.37 25.38
C GLN A 38 -17.97 -6.74 25.60
N GLY A 39 -16.93 -7.30 24.95
CA GLY A 39 -15.58 -6.78 25.09
C GLY A 39 -15.43 -5.39 24.51
N LEU A 40 -16.04 -5.16 23.35
CA LEU A 40 -16.01 -3.84 22.74
C LEU A 40 -16.74 -2.81 23.60
N VAL A 41 -17.93 -3.16 24.09
CA VAL A 41 -18.69 -2.26 24.96
C VAL A 41 -17.89 -1.94 26.23
N ALA A 42 -17.28 -2.94 26.84
CA ALA A 42 -16.52 -2.75 28.09
C ALA A 42 -15.38 -1.74 27.89
N VAL A 43 -14.63 -1.86 26.79
CA VAL A 43 -13.52 -0.93 26.53
C VAL A 43 -14.05 0.46 26.24
N VAL A 44 -15.10 0.58 25.44
CA VAL A 44 -15.66 1.88 25.09
C VAL A 44 -16.25 2.58 26.32
N GLU A 45 -16.96 1.83 27.20
CA GLU A 45 -17.51 2.42 28.42
C GLU A 45 -16.41 2.91 29.37
N LYS A 46 -15.29 2.16 29.42
CA LYS A 46 -14.21 2.52 30.33
C LYS A 46 -13.33 3.66 29.80
N HIS A 47 -13.05 3.68 28.50
CA HIS A 47 -12.05 4.59 27.93
C HIS A 47 -12.58 5.51 26.85
N GLY A 48 -13.83 5.36 26.43
CA GLY A 48 -14.42 6.14 25.35
C GLY A 48 -14.25 5.48 23.98
N PRO A 49 -15.04 5.90 22.99
CA PRO A 49 -15.01 5.25 21.68
C PRO A 49 -13.69 5.43 20.93
N GLN A 50 -12.94 6.50 21.23
CA GLN A 50 -11.66 6.74 20.54
C GLN A 50 -10.59 5.74 20.95
N SER A 51 -10.81 4.95 22.00
CA SER A 51 -9.87 3.91 22.42
C SER A 51 -9.97 2.65 21.56
N PHE A 52 -10.88 2.61 20.60
CA PHE A 52 -11.08 1.50 19.68
C PHE A 52 -10.49 1.82 18.32
N GLY A 53 -9.82 0.83 17.71
CA GLY A 53 -9.36 0.92 16.33
C GLY A 53 -9.73 -0.32 15.52
N LEU A 54 -9.80 -0.16 14.21
CA LEU A 54 -10.15 -1.24 13.30
C LEU A 54 -9.19 -1.25 12.11
N PHE A 55 -8.60 -2.43 11.82
CA PHE A 55 -7.83 -2.64 10.60
C PHE A 55 -8.72 -3.42 9.63
N SER A 56 -9.07 -2.78 8.51
CA SER A 56 -9.82 -3.43 7.44
C SER A 56 -8.85 -4.07 6.44
N CYS A 57 -9.37 -4.57 5.33
CA CYS A 57 -8.59 -5.47 4.50
C CYS A 57 -8.58 -5.07 3.02
N SER A 58 -7.38 -4.83 2.51
CA SER A 58 -7.18 -4.53 1.08
C SER A 58 -7.36 -5.74 0.16
N LYS A 59 -7.58 -6.91 0.71
CA LYS A 59 -7.84 -8.13 -0.07
C LYS A 59 -9.32 -8.49 -0.09
N SER A 60 -10.14 -7.75 0.65
CA SER A 60 -11.58 -7.99 0.69
C SER A 60 -12.31 -7.03 -0.24
N THR A 61 -13.63 -7.22 -0.33
CA THR A 61 -14.44 -6.47 -1.28
C THR A 61 -14.63 -5.00 -0.86
N ASN A 62 -15.04 -4.18 -1.80
CA ASN A 62 -15.46 -2.81 -1.51
C ASN A 62 -16.60 -2.80 -0.49
N GLU A 63 -17.55 -3.70 -0.67
CA GLU A 63 -18.71 -3.79 0.22
C GLU A 63 -18.29 -4.08 1.65
N MET A 64 -17.33 -4.99 1.83
CA MET A 64 -16.83 -5.28 3.18
C MET A 64 -16.13 -4.05 3.78
N ASN A 65 -15.29 -3.39 3.00
CA ASN A 65 -14.59 -2.20 3.50
C ASN A 65 -15.57 -1.07 3.83
N PHE A 66 -16.62 -0.92 3.03
CA PHE A 66 -17.68 0.05 3.32
C PHE A 66 -18.37 -0.28 4.64
N ILE A 67 -18.72 -1.55 4.85
CA ILE A 67 -19.39 -1.96 6.09
C ILE A 67 -18.44 -1.83 7.29
N ALA A 68 -17.16 -2.13 7.11
CA ALA A 68 -16.18 -1.99 8.20
C ALA A 68 -16.12 -0.54 8.69
N GLN A 69 -16.04 0.43 7.76
CA GLN A 69 -15.99 1.83 8.18
C GLN A 69 -17.33 2.29 8.77
N LYS A 70 -18.45 1.81 8.23
CA LYS A 70 -19.77 2.12 8.79
C LYS A 70 -19.88 1.55 10.22
N PHE A 71 -19.39 0.34 10.44
CA PHE A 71 -19.36 -0.30 11.76
C PHE A 71 -18.54 0.54 12.75
N ALA A 72 -17.33 0.89 12.40
CA ALA A 72 -16.47 1.65 13.31
C ALA A 72 -17.09 3.00 13.67
N ARG A 73 -17.66 3.68 12.69
CA ARG A 73 -18.17 5.03 12.88
C ARG A 73 -19.53 5.08 13.56
N LEU A 74 -20.46 4.20 13.17
CA LEU A 74 -21.83 4.25 13.71
C LEU A 74 -22.00 3.35 14.93
N VAL A 75 -21.44 2.16 14.92
CA VAL A 75 -21.67 1.21 16.01
C VAL A 75 -20.75 1.53 17.20
N ILE A 76 -19.49 1.81 16.93
CA ILE A 76 -18.54 2.10 18.00
C ILE A 76 -18.42 3.60 18.28
N GLY A 77 -18.43 4.41 17.22
CA GLY A 77 -18.25 5.85 17.34
C GLY A 77 -16.80 6.29 17.21
N SER A 78 -16.03 5.55 16.41
CA SER A 78 -14.60 5.83 16.23
C SER A 78 -14.27 5.98 14.76
N ASN A 79 -13.44 6.98 14.44
CA ASN A 79 -12.85 7.13 13.12
C ASN A 79 -11.46 6.49 13.02
N ASN A 80 -11.06 5.72 14.01
CA ASN A 80 -9.77 5.01 13.97
C ASN A 80 -9.92 3.76 13.13
N ILE A 81 -9.95 3.94 11.81
CA ILE A 81 -10.01 2.84 10.85
C ILE A 81 -8.95 3.05 9.80
N ASP A 82 -8.24 1.97 9.45
CA ASP A 82 -7.21 2.02 8.43
C ASP A 82 -7.00 0.61 7.88
N SER A 83 -6.00 0.43 7.05
CA SER A 83 -5.72 -0.87 6.45
C SER A 83 -4.24 -0.98 6.11
N CYS A 84 -3.84 -2.12 5.55
CA CYS A 84 -2.46 -2.33 5.12
C CYS A 84 -2.04 -1.37 4.00
N ASN A 85 -2.95 -0.61 3.42
CA ASN A 85 -2.59 0.47 2.51
C ASN A 85 -1.61 1.45 3.18
N ARG A 86 -1.72 1.61 4.49
CA ARG A 86 -0.83 2.50 5.24
C ARG A 86 0.63 2.08 5.14
N THR A 87 0.87 0.82 5.05
CA THR A 87 2.22 0.29 4.86
C THR A 87 2.63 0.16 3.40
N UNK A 88 1.71 0.51 2.50
CA UNK A 88 1.99 0.37 1.22
C UNK A 88 1.97 1.58 0.47
N HIS A 89 0.79 1.97 0.07
CA HIS A 89 0.66 3.08 -0.88
C HIS A 89 0.01 4.34 -0.31
N ALA A 90 -0.15 4.45 1.01
CA ALA A 90 -0.67 5.69 1.60
C ALA A 90 0.10 6.93 1.11
N PRO A 91 1.44 6.88 0.96
CA PRO A 91 2.14 8.04 0.41
C PRO A 91 1.69 8.43 -1.00
N SER A 92 1.38 7.45 -1.84
CA SER A 92 0.86 7.74 -3.18
C SER A 92 -0.47 8.48 -3.11
N VAL A 93 -1.36 8.00 -2.23
CA VAL A 93 -2.66 8.65 -2.04
C VAL A 93 -2.46 10.08 -1.54
N ALA A 94 -1.62 10.26 -0.52
CA ALA A 94 -1.39 11.59 0.06
C ALA A 94 -0.79 12.54 -0.95
N GLY A 95 0.24 12.11 -1.69
CA GLY A 95 0.90 12.98 -2.66
C GLY A 95 -0.03 13.37 -3.82
N LEU A 96 -0.70 12.39 -4.40
CA LEU A 96 -1.62 12.67 -5.52
C LEU A 96 -2.79 13.54 -5.08
N ALA A 97 -3.36 13.26 -3.91
CA ALA A 97 -4.47 14.06 -3.40
C ALA A 97 -4.05 15.50 -3.09
N THR A 98 -2.82 15.68 -2.58
CA THR A 98 -2.30 17.02 -2.28
C THR A 98 -2.28 17.89 -3.54
N VAL A 99 -1.87 17.33 -4.67
CA VAL A 99 -1.72 18.11 -5.90
C VAL A 99 -3.01 18.13 -6.72
N PHE A 100 -3.68 17.00 -6.86
CA PHE A 100 -4.80 16.87 -7.79
C PHE A 100 -6.16 16.70 -7.12
N GLY A 101 -6.20 16.47 -5.82
CA GLY A 101 -7.45 16.23 -5.11
C GLY A 101 -7.96 14.80 -5.18
N ALA A 102 -7.33 13.93 -5.96
CA ALA A 102 -7.73 12.53 -6.10
C ALA A 102 -6.52 11.64 -5.87
N GLY A 103 -6.71 10.55 -5.15
CA GLY A 103 -5.61 9.68 -4.75
C GLY A 103 -5.42 8.44 -5.62
N GLY A 104 -5.96 8.42 -6.83
CA GLY A 104 -5.83 7.28 -7.73
C GLY A 104 -4.85 7.51 -8.86
N GLY A 105 -4.38 6.43 -9.46
CA GLY A 105 -3.55 6.48 -10.65
C GLY A 105 -4.27 7.20 -11.79
N THR A 106 -3.52 7.93 -12.59
CA THR A 106 -4.15 8.84 -13.54
C THR A 106 -4.52 8.18 -14.87
N ASN A 107 -4.03 6.96 -15.15
CA ASN A 107 -4.22 6.36 -16.47
C ASN A 107 -4.75 4.94 -16.40
N SER A 108 -5.21 4.46 -17.55
CA SER A 108 -5.62 3.08 -17.74
C SER A 108 -4.44 2.21 -18.21
N TYR A 109 -4.61 0.90 -18.10
CA TYR A 109 -3.57 -0.02 -18.57
C TYR A 109 -3.45 -0.03 -20.09
N GLN A 110 -4.56 0.21 -20.82
CA GLN A 110 -4.45 0.23 -22.28
C GLN A 110 -3.57 1.38 -22.79
N GLU A 111 -3.55 2.49 -22.06
CA GLU A 111 -2.71 3.62 -22.43
C GLU A 111 -1.22 3.30 -22.38
N ILE A 112 -0.83 2.36 -21.52
CA ILE A 112 0.57 1.95 -21.42
C ILE A 112 1.06 1.31 -22.70
N GLU A 113 0.15 0.67 -23.43
CA GLU A 113 0.50 0.06 -24.71
C GLU A 113 0.75 1.09 -25.81
N GLU A 114 0.35 2.34 -25.57
CA GLU A 114 0.38 3.39 -26.59
C GLU A 114 1.18 4.61 -26.18
N THR A 115 1.83 4.58 -25.02
CA THR A 115 2.69 5.67 -24.60
C THR A 115 4.07 5.56 -25.28
N ASP A 116 4.85 6.64 -25.24
CA ASP A 116 6.16 6.66 -25.90
C ASP A 116 7.31 6.38 -24.94
N VAL A 117 7.17 6.77 -23.66
CA VAL A 117 8.21 6.57 -22.66
C VAL A 117 7.56 6.10 -21.36
N ILE A 118 8.14 5.06 -20.79
CA ILE A 118 7.70 4.52 -19.49
C ILE A 118 8.88 4.60 -18.52
N LEU A 119 8.73 5.39 -17.45
CA LEU A 119 9.69 5.35 -16.35
C LEU A 119 9.12 4.42 -15.28
N LEU A 120 9.77 3.29 -15.08
CA LEU A 120 9.38 2.32 -14.05
C LEU A 120 10.30 2.56 -12.85
N TRP A 121 9.74 3.13 -11.78
CA TRP A 121 10.53 3.69 -10.71
C TRP A 121 10.25 2.96 -9.39
N GLY A 122 11.26 2.33 -8.83
CA GLY A 122 11.11 1.61 -7.57
C GLY A 122 10.11 0.47 -7.66
N SER A 123 10.12 -0.23 -8.80
CA SER A 123 9.13 -1.26 -9.10
C SER A 123 9.76 -2.41 -9.87
N ASN A 124 9.67 -3.62 -9.34
CA ASN A 124 10.01 -4.81 -10.11
C ASN A 124 8.71 -5.41 -10.66
N ALA A 125 8.06 -4.66 -11.55
CA ALA A 125 6.71 -5.00 -12.02
C ALA A 125 6.64 -6.35 -12.72
N ARG A 126 7.74 -6.78 -13.36
CA ARG A 126 7.74 -8.11 -13.98
C ARG A 126 7.41 -9.20 -12.98
N GLU A 127 7.84 -9.04 -11.73
CA GLU A 127 7.57 -10.03 -10.69
C GLU A 127 6.37 -9.69 -9.82
N THR A 128 6.18 -8.41 -9.52
CA THR A 128 5.12 -8.02 -8.56
C THR A 128 3.79 -7.72 -9.22
N HIS A 129 3.81 -7.34 -10.50
CA HIS A 129 2.60 -6.95 -11.25
C HIS A 129 2.69 -7.53 -12.67
N PRO A 130 2.71 -8.86 -12.80
CA PRO A 130 3.01 -9.45 -14.11
C PRO A 130 1.96 -9.13 -15.18
N ILE A 131 0.68 -9.00 -14.82
CA ILE A 131 -0.34 -8.66 -15.81
C ILE A 131 -0.13 -7.23 -16.30
N PHE A 132 0.13 -6.29 -15.40
CA PHE A 132 0.50 -4.93 -15.80
C PHE A 132 1.75 -4.95 -16.70
N PHE A 133 2.73 -5.79 -16.36
CA PHE A 133 3.97 -5.83 -17.13
C PHE A 133 3.74 -6.35 -18.55
N HIS A 134 2.71 -7.17 -18.78
CA HIS A 134 2.34 -7.56 -20.14
C HIS A 134 1.94 -6.34 -20.97
N HIS A 135 1.23 -5.39 -20.37
CA HIS A 135 0.92 -4.13 -21.07
C HIS A 135 2.18 -3.34 -21.35
N VAL A 136 3.13 -3.31 -20.40
CA VAL A 136 4.43 -2.65 -20.62
C VAL A 136 5.16 -3.28 -21.81
N LEU A 137 5.20 -4.61 -21.88
CA LEU A 137 5.88 -5.30 -22.98
C LEU A 137 5.22 -5.00 -24.33
N LYS A 138 3.89 -4.90 -24.35
CA LYS A 138 3.21 -4.49 -25.58
C LYS A 138 3.60 -3.06 -25.98
N GLY A 139 3.69 -2.16 -25.00
CA GLY A 139 4.13 -0.80 -25.26
C GLY A 139 5.55 -0.77 -25.82
N VAL A 140 6.45 -1.56 -25.23
CA VAL A 140 7.83 -1.65 -25.73
C VAL A 140 7.85 -2.19 -27.16
N ARG A 141 7.06 -3.21 -27.44
CA ARG A 141 6.96 -3.75 -28.80
C ARG A 141 6.42 -2.72 -29.78
N ASN A 142 5.55 -1.84 -29.31
CA ASN A 142 5.00 -0.76 -30.15
C ASN A 142 5.95 0.44 -30.26
N GLY A 143 7.15 0.37 -29.67
CA GLY A 143 8.17 1.39 -29.82
C GLY A 143 8.45 2.25 -28.60
N ALA A 144 7.79 1.98 -27.49
CA ALA A 144 8.05 2.76 -26.26
C ALA A 144 9.45 2.49 -25.72
N ARG A 145 10.07 3.54 -25.17
CA ARG A 145 11.31 3.41 -24.41
C ARG A 145 10.96 3.10 -22.97
N LEU A 146 11.60 2.08 -22.42
CA LEU A 146 11.40 1.70 -21.03
C LEU A 146 12.67 2.01 -20.24
N TYR A 147 12.55 2.83 -19.21
CA TYR A 147 13.66 3.16 -18.33
C TYR A 147 13.29 2.68 -16.92
N ALA A 148 14.21 1.95 -16.28
CA ALA A 148 13.99 1.38 -14.96
C ALA A 148 14.92 2.05 -13.95
N VAL A 149 14.32 2.55 -12.88
CA VAL A 149 15.03 3.19 -11.77
C VAL A 149 14.88 2.30 -10.54
N ASP A 150 15.96 1.67 -10.11
CA ASP A 150 15.89 0.68 -9.04
C ASP A 150 17.31 0.44 -8.49
N PRO A 151 17.46 0.32 -7.18
CA PRO A 151 18.78 -0.01 -6.63
C PRO A 151 19.32 -1.36 -7.10
N ARG A 152 18.44 -2.28 -7.43
CA ARG A 152 18.82 -3.62 -7.90
C ARG A 152 18.61 -3.74 -9.41
N ARG A 153 19.44 -4.54 -10.03
CA ARG A 153 19.26 -4.84 -11.47
C ARG A 153 18.25 -5.98 -11.61
N THR A 154 16.98 -5.65 -11.42
CA THR A 154 15.88 -6.62 -11.32
C THR A 154 15.56 -7.28 -12.65
N SER A 155 14.65 -8.27 -12.60
CA SER A 155 14.16 -8.91 -13.83
C SER A 155 13.40 -7.93 -14.73
N SER A 156 12.82 -6.87 -14.19
CA SER A 156 12.21 -5.81 -15.01
C SER A 156 13.28 -5.04 -15.79
N VAL A 157 14.43 -4.81 -15.17
CA VAL A 157 15.53 -4.08 -15.82
C VAL A 157 16.01 -4.79 -17.07
N GLN A 158 15.91 -6.11 -17.12
CA GLN A 158 16.35 -6.88 -18.29
C GLN A 158 15.61 -6.47 -19.57
N TRP A 159 14.43 -5.87 -19.43
CA TRP A 159 13.63 -5.43 -20.57
C TRP A 159 13.77 -3.93 -20.84
N ALA A 160 14.53 -3.22 -20.01
CA ALA A 160 14.64 -1.77 -20.10
C ALA A 160 15.74 -1.37 -21.06
N ASP A 161 15.53 -0.25 -21.72
CA ASP A 161 16.56 0.38 -22.57
C ASP A 161 17.67 0.97 -21.71
N LEU A 162 17.36 1.35 -20.49
CA LEU A 162 18.29 2.02 -19.60
C LEU A 162 17.95 1.67 -18.15
N TRP A 163 18.98 1.45 -17.35
CA TRP A 163 18.86 1.23 -15.93
C TRP A 163 19.56 2.35 -15.17
N ALA A 164 18.83 2.99 -14.28
CA ALA A 164 19.38 3.97 -13.35
C ALA A 164 19.46 3.31 -11.98
N GLY A 165 20.64 2.83 -11.63
CA GLY A 165 20.87 2.08 -10.39
C GLY A 165 21.24 2.99 -9.25
N LEU A 166 20.25 3.59 -8.64
CA LEU A 166 20.47 4.57 -7.58
C LEU A 166 20.72 3.89 -6.24
N ASP A 167 21.40 4.60 -5.36
CA ASP A 167 21.52 4.18 -3.96
C ASP A 167 20.14 4.31 -3.28
N VAL A 168 19.86 3.39 -2.37
CA VAL A 168 18.58 3.37 -1.64
C VAL A 168 18.36 4.70 -0.94
N GLY A 169 17.18 5.28 -1.15
CA GLY A 169 16.77 6.51 -0.47
C GLY A 169 17.24 7.79 -1.13
N THR A 170 17.70 7.72 -2.39
CA THR A 170 18.17 8.92 -3.11
C THR A 170 17.24 9.31 -4.25
N ASP A 171 15.99 8.91 -4.19
CA ASP A 171 15.02 9.12 -5.27
C ASP A 171 14.75 10.61 -5.52
N ILE A 172 14.61 11.40 -4.46
CA ILE A 172 14.36 12.84 -4.60
C ILE A 172 15.55 13.52 -5.30
N ALA A 173 16.77 13.15 -4.89
CA ALA A 173 17.95 13.72 -5.54
C ALA A 173 17.97 13.43 -7.02
N LEU A 174 17.62 12.19 -7.42
CA LEU A 174 17.58 11.82 -8.83
C LEU A 174 16.48 12.57 -9.57
N ALA A 175 15.27 12.64 -9.01
CA ALA A 175 14.17 13.34 -9.65
C ALA A 175 14.45 14.84 -9.79
N ASN A 176 15.02 15.44 -8.73
CA ASN A 176 15.36 16.87 -8.79
C ASN A 176 16.48 17.15 -9.81
N ALA A 177 17.44 16.21 -9.94
CA ALA A 177 18.48 16.35 -10.97
C ALA A 177 17.90 16.29 -12.37
N MET A 178 16.94 15.37 -12.59
CA MET A 178 16.25 15.33 -13.88
C MET A 178 15.52 16.65 -14.14
N ALA A 179 14.84 17.17 -13.13
CA ALA A 179 14.10 18.43 -13.26
C ALA A 179 15.05 19.58 -13.60
N ARG A 180 16.16 19.68 -12.89
CA ARG A 180 17.13 20.74 -13.18
C ARG A 180 17.66 20.64 -14.59
N GLU A 181 17.99 19.40 -15.03
CA GLU A 181 18.49 19.20 -16.38
C GLU A 181 17.46 19.60 -17.44
N ILE A 182 16.18 19.26 -17.21
CA ILE A 182 15.09 19.64 -18.11
C ILE A 182 14.99 21.16 -18.21
N ILE A 183 15.06 21.86 -17.08
CA ILE A 183 14.96 23.32 -17.05
C ILE A 183 16.17 23.96 -17.74
N VAL A 184 17.39 23.50 -17.42
CA VAL A 184 18.61 24.06 -18.02
C VAL A 184 18.61 23.86 -19.53
N ALA A 185 18.10 22.73 -20.00
CA ALA A 185 18.03 22.45 -21.44
C ALA A 185 16.84 23.13 -22.13
N GLY A 186 15.97 23.82 -21.38
CA GLY A 186 14.82 24.49 -21.97
C GLY A 186 13.74 23.56 -22.45
N LEU A 187 13.62 22.38 -21.82
CA LEU A 187 12.70 21.33 -22.26
C LEU A 187 11.41 21.27 -21.46
N GLU A 188 11.23 22.17 -20.49
CA GLU A 188 9.99 22.21 -19.72
C GLU A 188 8.81 22.65 -20.61
N CYS A 189 7.61 22.19 -20.27
CA CYS A 189 6.39 22.52 -21.02
C CYS A 189 5.84 23.85 -20.51
N LYS A 190 6.32 24.97 -21.09
CA LYS A 190 5.96 26.31 -20.63
C LYS A 190 4.46 26.56 -20.72
N GLU A 191 3.81 26.06 -21.77
CA GLU A 191 2.38 26.24 -21.95
C GLU A 191 1.59 25.63 -20.78
N PHE A 192 1.91 24.38 -20.41
CA PHE A 192 1.22 23.71 -19.31
C PHE A 192 1.52 24.41 -17.99
N ILE A 193 2.80 24.75 -17.76
CA ILE A 193 3.21 25.41 -16.50
C ILE A 193 2.47 26.73 -16.34
N ASN A 194 2.42 27.54 -17.38
CA ASN A 194 1.82 28.88 -17.31
C ASN A 194 0.32 28.83 -17.12
N ASN A 195 -0.35 27.87 -17.75
CA ASN A 195 -1.81 27.82 -17.72
C ASN A 195 -2.37 27.04 -16.52
N ALA A 196 -1.70 25.96 -16.14
CA ALA A 196 -2.31 24.98 -15.22
C ALA A 196 -1.69 24.95 -13.82
N THR A 197 -0.52 25.57 -13.62
CA THR A 197 0.22 25.37 -12.37
C THR A 197 0.50 26.67 -11.63
N THR A 198 0.88 26.51 -10.35
CA THR A 198 1.45 27.58 -9.53
C THR A 198 2.76 27.09 -8.91
N ALA A 199 3.55 28.03 -8.38
CA ALA A 199 4.76 27.76 -7.61
C ALA A 199 5.92 27.19 -8.45
N PHE A 200 5.92 27.43 -9.77
CA PHE A 200 7.02 26.94 -10.60
C PHE A 200 8.36 27.59 -10.21
N GLU A 201 8.37 28.88 -9.90
CA GLU A 201 9.63 29.55 -9.55
C GLU A 201 10.21 29.01 -8.24
N ASP A 202 9.36 28.68 -7.27
CA ASP A 202 9.85 28.05 -6.04
C ASP A 202 10.48 26.70 -6.34
N TYR A 203 9.83 25.92 -7.21
CA TYR A 203 10.34 24.60 -7.61
C TYR A 203 11.69 24.76 -8.32
N ARG A 204 11.77 25.67 -9.28
CA ARG A 204 13.00 25.91 -10.03
C ARG A 204 14.15 26.25 -9.08
N ARG A 205 13.87 27.07 -8.07
CA ARG A 205 14.87 27.47 -7.09
C ARG A 205 15.36 26.28 -6.25
N VAL A 206 14.43 25.42 -5.82
CA VAL A 206 14.77 24.27 -4.99
C VAL A 206 15.59 23.25 -5.74
N VAL A 207 15.30 23.03 -7.04
CA VAL A 207 16.06 22.01 -7.79
C VAL A 207 17.41 22.54 -8.29
N GLU A 208 17.66 23.84 -8.24
CA GLU A 208 18.89 24.43 -8.77
C GLU A 208 20.18 23.78 -8.25
N PRO A 209 20.32 23.44 -6.98
CA PRO A 209 21.56 22.81 -6.51
C PRO A 209 21.78 21.38 -7.00
N TYR A 210 20.78 20.74 -7.61
CA TYR A 210 20.87 19.33 -7.98
C TYR A 210 21.51 19.18 -9.36
N THR A 211 22.76 19.61 -9.46
CA THR A 211 23.53 19.48 -10.70
C THR A 211 23.78 18.02 -11.02
N LEU A 212 24.10 17.73 -12.25
CA LEU A 212 24.44 16.35 -12.65
C LEU A 212 25.60 15.81 -11.82
N ALA A 213 26.63 16.63 -11.59
CA ALA A 213 27.81 16.20 -10.83
C ALA A 213 27.45 15.89 -9.37
N TYR A 214 26.72 16.80 -8.72
CA TYR A 214 26.27 16.57 -7.35
C TYR A 214 25.43 15.31 -7.25
N SER A 215 24.50 15.17 -8.18
CA SER A 215 23.54 14.07 -8.11
C SER A 215 24.17 12.73 -8.45
N GLU A 216 25.16 12.70 -9.33
CA GLU A 216 25.93 11.48 -9.56
C GLU A 216 26.61 11.02 -8.27
N ARG A 217 27.21 11.96 -7.53
CA ARG A 217 27.86 11.62 -6.26
C ARG A 217 26.84 11.12 -5.24
N GLU A 218 25.69 11.80 -5.17
CA GLU A 218 24.69 11.49 -4.14
C GLU A 218 23.93 10.19 -4.43
N THR A 219 23.61 9.96 -5.69
CA THR A 219 22.75 8.82 -6.06
C THR A 219 23.53 7.60 -6.55
N GLY A 220 24.74 7.80 -7.03
CA GLY A 220 25.49 6.73 -7.69
C GLY A 220 25.08 6.50 -9.14
N VAL A 221 24.14 7.28 -9.68
CA VAL A 221 23.73 7.14 -11.08
C VAL A 221 24.62 8.03 -11.95
N PRO A 222 25.24 7.49 -13.01
CA PRO A 222 26.10 8.32 -13.85
C PRO A 222 25.38 9.53 -14.42
N ALA A 223 26.08 10.66 -14.49
CA ALA A 223 25.52 11.92 -15.02
C ALA A 223 24.93 11.72 -16.41
N SER A 224 25.59 10.93 -17.25
CA SER A 224 25.10 10.67 -18.62
C SER A 224 23.75 9.95 -18.61
N VAL A 225 23.53 9.05 -17.64
CA VAL A 225 22.26 8.33 -17.51
C VAL A 225 21.17 9.30 -17.06
N ILE A 226 21.48 10.15 -16.07
CA ILE A 226 20.49 11.15 -15.60
C ILE A 226 20.08 12.06 -16.77
N ARG A 227 21.06 12.54 -17.52
CA ARG A 227 20.78 13.43 -18.65
C ARG A 227 19.93 12.74 -19.69
N GLU A 228 20.27 11.52 -20.08
CA GLU A 228 19.50 10.80 -21.10
C GLU A 228 18.06 10.61 -20.66
N MET A 229 17.87 10.16 -19.41
CA MET A 229 16.54 9.92 -18.87
C MET A 229 15.72 11.21 -18.85
N ALA A 230 16.32 12.31 -18.39
CA ALA A 230 15.65 13.59 -18.31
C ALA A 230 15.22 14.09 -19.71
N HIS A 231 16.13 14.06 -20.67
CA HIS A 231 15.84 14.54 -22.01
C HIS A 231 14.79 13.69 -22.71
N THR A 232 14.93 12.37 -22.64
CA THR A 232 13.99 11.47 -23.31
C THR A 232 12.59 11.61 -22.71
N TYR A 233 12.49 11.70 -21.39
CA TYR A 233 11.20 11.89 -20.74
C TYR A 233 10.56 13.22 -21.13
N ALA A 234 11.32 14.31 -21.09
CA ALA A 234 10.78 15.64 -21.37
C ALA A 234 10.37 15.80 -22.83
N GLN A 235 11.14 15.22 -23.76
CA GLN A 235 10.91 15.38 -25.19
C GLN A 235 9.86 14.41 -25.74
N ALA A 236 9.42 13.45 -24.93
CA ALA A 236 8.42 12.48 -25.38
C ALA A 236 7.11 13.17 -25.73
N GLY A 237 6.42 12.66 -26.72
CA GLY A 237 5.04 13.09 -26.99
C GLY A 237 4.11 12.63 -25.88
N LYS A 238 4.32 11.40 -25.39
CA LYS A 238 3.55 10.83 -24.28
C LYS A 238 4.51 10.12 -23.34
N ALA A 239 4.34 10.30 -22.04
CA ALA A 239 5.18 9.60 -21.08
C ALA A 239 4.44 9.33 -19.79
N MET A 240 4.78 8.23 -19.16
CA MET A 240 4.21 7.82 -17.87
C MET A 240 5.30 7.50 -16.87
N ILE A 241 5.04 7.85 -15.61
CA ILE A 241 5.83 7.37 -14.47
C ILE A 241 4.99 6.36 -13.72
N CYS A 242 5.52 5.15 -13.54
CA CYS A 242 4.85 4.06 -12.82
C CYS A 242 5.74 3.63 -11.66
N TRP A 243 5.16 3.53 -10.45
CA TRP A 243 6.00 3.22 -9.29
C TRP A 243 5.30 2.29 -8.33
N THR A 244 6.09 1.64 -7.46
CA THR A 244 5.57 0.85 -6.36
C THR A 244 6.32 1.19 -5.07
N LEU A 245 6.54 0.20 -4.25
CA LEU A 245 6.97 0.40 -2.87
C LEU A 245 8.41 0.89 -2.74
N GLY A 246 9.22 0.82 -3.81
CA GLY A 246 10.53 1.43 -3.78
C GLY A 246 10.48 2.94 -3.58
N ILE A 247 9.35 3.56 -3.92
CA ILE A 247 9.11 4.99 -3.68
C ILE A 247 8.44 5.20 -2.33
N THR A 248 7.54 4.29 -1.92
CA THR A 248 6.62 4.61 -0.82
C THR A 248 7.01 4.03 0.54
N GLU A 249 7.91 3.06 0.61
CA GLU A 249 8.28 2.47 1.90
C GLU A 249 9.54 3.13 2.47
N HIS A 250 9.48 4.46 2.62
CA HIS A 250 10.57 5.29 3.13
C HIS A 250 10.03 6.32 4.11
N HIS A 251 10.92 6.84 4.95
CA HIS A 251 10.56 7.84 5.98
C HIS A 251 10.13 9.18 5.38
N ASN A 252 10.40 9.42 4.12
CA ASN A 252 10.02 10.65 3.42
C ASN A 252 9.24 10.33 2.15
N ALA A 253 8.38 9.33 2.23
CA ALA A 253 7.74 8.74 1.05
C ALA A 253 6.80 9.69 0.34
N VAL A 254 6.06 10.54 1.07
CA VAL A 254 5.20 11.50 0.39
C VAL A 254 6.04 12.47 -0.43
N ASP A 255 7.18 12.89 0.10
CA ASP A 255 8.08 13.76 -0.65
C ASP A 255 8.64 13.04 -1.89
N ASN A 256 8.93 11.74 -1.79
CA ASN A 256 9.31 10.96 -2.97
C ASN A 256 8.23 11.03 -4.06
N VAL A 257 6.97 10.82 -3.66
CA VAL A 257 5.85 10.88 -4.62
C VAL A 257 5.72 12.28 -5.21
N LEU A 258 5.83 13.31 -4.37
CA LEU A 258 5.74 14.70 -4.85
C LEU A 258 6.86 15.02 -5.85
N ALA A 259 8.06 14.47 -5.64
CA ALA A 259 9.15 14.66 -6.60
C ALA A 259 8.78 14.11 -7.98
N LEU A 260 8.13 12.94 -8.01
CA LEU A 260 7.68 12.36 -9.29
C LEU A 260 6.54 13.18 -9.91
N ILE A 261 5.61 13.64 -9.09
CA ILE A 261 4.51 14.49 -9.57
C ILE A 261 5.07 15.77 -10.18
N ASN A 262 6.06 16.38 -9.52
CA ASN A 262 6.69 17.60 -10.04
C ASN A 262 7.27 17.38 -11.44
N LEU A 263 7.87 16.22 -11.70
CA LEU A 263 8.38 15.92 -13.04
C LEU A 263 7.27 15.93 -14.08
N ALA A 264 6.12 15.37 -13.75
CA ALA A 264 4.98 15.34 -14.68
C ALA A 264 4.42 16.74 -14.91
N LEU A 265 4.35 17.56 -13.85
CA LEU A 265 3.89 18.94 -14.00
C LEU A 265 4.88 19.76 -14.85
N LEU A 266 6.16 19.52 -14.67
CA LEU A 266 7.22 20.24 -15.39
C LEU A 266 7.13 20.00 -16.90
N THR A 267 6.75 18.80 -17.29
CA THR A 267 6.77 18.36 -18.69
C THR A 267 5.39 18.30 -19.33
N GLY A 268 4.33 18.50 -18.54
CA GLY A 268 2.97 18.37 -19.04
C GLY A 268 2.52 16.93 -19.25
N HIS A 269 3.24 15.97 -18.69
CA HIS A 269 2.92 14.55 -18.86
C HIS A 269 1.88 14.09 -17.85
N VAL A 270 0.77 14.77 -17.79
CA VAL A 270 -0.41 14.41 -16.98
C VAL A 270 -1.63 15.07 -17.60
N GLY A 271 -2.78 14.43 -17.47
CA GLY A 271 -4.04 15.00 -17.96
C GLY A 271 -4.29 14.77 -19.44
N ARG A 272 -3.51 13.91 -20.08
CA ARG A 272 -3.70 13.54 -21.49
C ARG A 272 -3.63 12.01 -21.61
N TYR A 273 -4.23 11.49 -22.67
CA TYR A 273 -4.14 10.06 -22.98
C TYR A 273 -2.66 9.67 -23.12
N GLY A 274 -2.28 8.63 -22.45
CA GLY A 274 -0.91 8.11 -22.52
C GLY A 274 0.10 8.85 -21.68
N CYS A 275 -0.32 9.84 -20.89
CA CYS A 275 0.56 10.65 -20.05
C CYS A 275 0.07 10.59 -18.62
N GLY A 276 0.95 10.26 -17.68
CA GLY A 276 0.48 10.30 -16.31
C GLY A 276 1.38 9.71 -15.26
N LEU A 277 0.73 9.45 -14.11
CA LEU A 277 1.34 9.14 -12.83
C LEU A 277 0.59 7.95 -12.25
N ASN A 278 1.27 6.80 -12.14
CA ASN A 278 0.59 5.53 -11.93
C ASN A 278 1.22 4.72 -10.80
N PRO A 279 0.72 4.87 -9.58
CA PRO A 279 1.10 3.96 -8.50
C PRO A 279 0.48 2.59 -8.75
N LEU A 280 1.31 1.55 -8.68
CA LEU A 280 0.87 0.18 -8.96
C LEU A 280 0.60 -0.51 -7.63
N ARG A 281 -0.69 -0.70 -7.32
CA ARG A 281 -1.12 -1.33 -6.07
C ARG A 281 -0.95 -2.85 -6.17
N GLY A 282 -0.66 -3.48 -5.03
CA GLY A 282 -0.37 -4.90 -5.00
C GLY A 282 -1.60 -5.79 -4.78
N GLN A 283 -2.31 -5.56 -3.69
CA GLN A 283 -3.49 -6.35 -3.39
C GLN A 283 -4.63 -5.96 -4.33
N ASN A 284 -5.57 -6.88 -4.51
CA ASN A 284 -6.63 -6.71 -5.51
C ASN A 284 -7.60 -5.57 -5.19
N ASN A 285 -7.61 -5.06 -3.97
CA ASN A 285 -8.54 -3.97 -3.61
C ASN A 285 -7.90 -2.89 -2.74
N VAL A 286 -6.60 -2.64 -2.92
CA VAL A 286 -5.95 -1.56 -2.17
C VAL A 286 -6.58 -0.21 -2.51
N GLN A 287 -6.82 0.03 -3.80
CA GLN A 287 -7.47 1.26 -4.23
C GLN A 287 -8.88 1.36 -3.62
N GLY A 288 -9.65 0.28 -3.72
CA GLY A 288 -11.04 0.30 -3.31
C GLY A 288 -11.23 0.47 -1.81
N GLY A 289 -10.35 -0.10 -0.98
CA GLY A 289 -10.48 0.08 0.46
C GLY A 289 -10.47 1.55 0.85
N GLY A 290 -9.55 2.32 0.28
CA GLY A 290 -9.51 3.76 0.50
C GLY A 290 -10.71 4.48 -0.10
N ASP A 291 -11.10 4.06 -1.31
CA ASP A 291 -12.27 4.68 -1.97
C ASP A 291 -13.55 4.49 -1.17
N MET A 292 -13.65 3.38 -0.42
CA MET A 292 -14.84 3.09 0.38
C MET A 292 -14.86 3.83 1.72
N GLY A 293 -13.80 4.55 2.04
CA GLY A 293 -13.73 5.29 3.30
C GLY A 293 -13.13 4.52 4.45
N ALA A 294 -12.44 3.40 4.18
CA ALA A 294 -11.72 2.68 5.24
C ALA A 294 -10.40 3.40 5.53
N LEU A 295 -10.52 4.67 5.87
CA LEU A 295 -9.44 5.62 6.17
C LEU A 295 -9.89 6.50 7.31
N PRO A 296 -8.97 6.98 8.15
CA PRO A 296 -9.39 7.76 9.31
C PRO A 296 -9.94 9.14 9.00
N ASP A 297 -9.59 9.69 7.83
CA ASP A 297 -9.93 11.07 7.48
C ASP A 297 -10.86 11.18 6.26
N ARG A 298 -11.33 10.06 5.74
CA ARG A 298 -12.18 10.06 4.55
C ARG A 298 -13.40 9.19 4.74
N LEU A 299 -14.52 9.67 4.21
CA LEU A 299 -15.74 8.89 4.04
C LEU A 299 -15.77 8.29 2.63
N THR A 300 -16.72 7.42 2.39
CA THR A 300 -16.91 6.75 1.09
C THR A 300 -16.90 7.75 -0.06
N GLY A 301 -16.21 7.41 -1.14
CA GLY A 301 -16.01 8.34 -2.25
C GLY A 301 -14.85 9.29 -2.00
N PHE A 302 -14.01 8.98 -1.05
CA PHE A 302 -12.81 9.76 -0.69
C PHE A 302 -13.18 11.18 -0.23
N GLN A 303 -14.31 11.31 0.46
CA GLN A 303 -14.85 12.60 0.90
C GLN A 303 -14.33 12.93 2.30
N HIS A 304 -13.86 14.18 2.49
CA HIS A 304 -13.23 14.61 3.74
C HIS A 304 -14.20 14.54 4.91
N ILE A 305 -13.85 13.80 5.96
CA ILE A 305 -14.75 13.63 7.11
C ILE A 305 -14.91 14.91 7.91
N GLU A 306 -13.89 15.78 7.91
CA GLU A 306 -13.97 17.05 8.66
C GLU A 306 -14.70 18.14 7.90
N ASN A 307 -15.14 17.87 6.66
CA ASN A 307 -16.00 18.80 5.92
C ASN A 307 -17.43 18.61 6.42
N ASN A 308 -17.99 19.65 7.06
CA ASN A 308 -19.27 19.54 7.73
C ASN A 308 -20.42 19.20 6.76
N ALA A 309 -20.41 19.78 5.56
CA ALA A 309 -21.49 19.52 4.59
C ALA A 309 -21.42 18.09 4.05
N LEU A 310 -20.21 17.59 3.76
CA LEU A 310 -20.05 16.23 3.29
C LEU A 310 -20.46 15.23 4.37
N ARG A 311 -20.00 15.46 5.61
CA ARG A 311 -20.36 14.56 6.71
C ARG A 311 -21.87 14.57 6.96
N ALA A 312 -22.50 15.74 6.87
CA ALA A 312 -23.95 15.86 7.09
C ALA A 312 -24.75 15.03 6.07
N LYS A 313 -24.26 14.91 4.84
CA LYS A 313 -24.90 14.07 3.83
C LYS A 313 -24.96 12.62 4.29
N PHE A 314 -23.86 12.11 4.83
CA PHE A 314 -23.79 10.74 5.34
C PHE A 314 -24.68 10.58 6.58
N GLU A 315 -24.65 11.55 7.49
CA GLU A 315 -25.48 11.50 8.69
C GLU A 315 -26.96 11.48 8.35
N LYS A 316 -27.36 12.27 7.37
CA LYS A 316 -28.75 12.27 6.92
C LYS A 316 -29.16 10.92 6.34
N TYR A 317 -28.30 10.35 5.50
CA TYR A 317 -28.59 9.06 4.86
C TYR A 317 -28.69 7.94 5.91
N TRP A 318 -27.77 7.92 6.85
CA TRP A 318 -27.70 6.86 7.86
C TRP A 318 -28.64 7.10 9.05
N GLY A 319 -29.13 8.31 9.22
CA GLY A 319 -29.95 8.66 10.39
C GLY A 319 -29.18 8.57 11.69
N HIS A 320 -27.88 8.88 11.68
CA HIS A 320 -27.01 8.71 12.82
C HIS A 320 -25.81 9.66 12.71
N ALA A 321 -25.36 10.17 13.85
CA ALA A 321 -24.20 11.05 13.87
C ALA A 321 -22.91 10.27 13.52
N VAL A 322 -22.00 10.95 12.84
CA VAL A 322 -20.65 10.44 12.52
C VAL A 322 -19.65 11.27 13.31
N PRO A 323 -18.66 10.66 13.96
CA PRO A 323 -17.66 11.45 14.68
C PRO A 323 -17.04 12.50 13.77
N PRO A 324 -16.94 13.77 14.20
CA PRO A 324 -16.60 14.85 13.26
C PRO A 324 -15.09 15.04 13.01
N LYS A 325 -14.24 14.45 13.83
CA LYS A 325 -12.80 14.65 13.72
C LYS A 325 -12.14 13.42 13.11
N LYS A 326 -11.12 13.63 12.29
CA LYS A 326 -10.35 12.51 11.75
C LYS A 326 -9.81 11.65 12.88
N GLY A 327 -9.72 10.37 12.61
CA GLY A 327 -9.16 9.41 13.56
C GLY A 327 -7.67 9.21 13.37
N TRP A 328 -7.15 8.18 14.02
CA TRP A 328 -5.75 7.77 13.89
C TRP A 328 -5.61 6.77 12.74
N HIS A 329 -4.60 6.98 11.90
CA HIS A 329 -4.23 5.97 10.94
C HIS A 329 -3.42 4.86 11.64
N LEU A 330 -3.11 3.79 10.90
CA LEU A 330 -2.52 2.57 11.46
C LEU A 330 -1.31 2.88 12.35
N SER A 331 -0.35 3.67 11.85
CA SER A 331 0.86 3.96 12.62
C SER A 331 0.56 4.81 13.85
N GLN A 332 -0.39 5.75 13.74
CA GLN A 332 -0.82 6.53 14.90
C GLN A 332 -1.56 5.67 15.91
N MET A 333 -2.25 4.62 15.44
CA MET A 333 -2.87 3.67 16.38
C MET A 333 -1.80 2.94 17.19
N PHE A 334 -0.68 2.56 16.57
CA PHE A 334 0.44 1.97 17.33
C PHE A 334 1.03 2.97 18.32
N GLU A 335 1.19 4.23 17.92
CA GLU A 335 1.65 5.27 18.85
C GLU A 335 0.66 5.43 20.02
N ALA A 336 -0.63 5.37 19.72
CA ALA A 336 -1.66 5.45 20.76
C ALA A 336 -1.64 4.23 21.69
N MET A 337 -1.31 3.06 21.16
CA MET A 337 -1.12 1.88 22.03
C MET A 337 0.02 2.12 23.03
N GLU A 338 1.10 2.74 22.56
CA GLU A 338 2.24 3.01 23.43
C GLU A 338 1.87 3.98 24.54
N ARG A 339 1.03 4.98 24.25
CA ARG A 339 0.57 5.94 25.26
C ARG A 339 -0.52 5.37 26.16
N GLY A 340 -1.12 4.23 25.80
CA GLY A 340 -2.26 3.67 26.52
C GLY A 340 -3.59 4.29 26.11
N ASP A 341 -3.63 5.01 24.98
CA ASP A 341 -4.85 5.68 24.49
C ASP A 341 -5.68 4.77 23.59
N LEU A 342 -5.07 3.82 22.89
CA LEU A 342 -5.80 2.79 22.14
C LEU A 342 -5.77 1.52 22.96
N CYS A 343 -6.94 0.96 23.24
CA CYS A 343 -7.09 -0.15 24.17
C CYS A 343 -7.73 -1.38 23.55
N ALA A 344 -8.46 -1.21 22.43
CA ALA A 344 -9.08 -2.33 21.73
C ALA A 344 -8.80 -2.25 20.25
N LEU A 345 -8.58 -3.41 19.63
CA LEU A 345 -8.31 -3.49 18.20
C LEU A 345 -9.11 -4.63 17.58
N TYR A 346 -9.76 -4.33 16.46
CA TYR A 346 -10.47 -5.33 15.65
C TYR A 346 -9.72 -5.44 14.32
N VAL A 347 -9.21 -6.63 14.03
CA VAL A 347 -8.38 -6.85 12.84
C VAL A 347 -9.11 -7.78 11.88
N ILE A 348 -9.35 -7.32 10.64
CA ILE A 348 -10.02 -8.11 9.61
C ILE A 348 -9.03 -8.43 8.50
N GLY A 349 -8.67 -9.71 8.36
CA GLY A 349 -7.87 -10.16 7.23
C GLY A 349 -6.47 -9.58 7.15
N GLU A 350 -5.92 -9.18 8.28
CA GLU A 350 -4.60 -8.59 8.39
C GLU A 350 -3.80 -9.32 9.45
N ASN A 351 -2.48 -9.24 9.36
CA ASN A 351 -1.62 -9.94 10.31
C ASN A 351 -0.48 -9.02 10.77
N PRO A 352 -0.82 -7.97 11.53
CA PRO A 352 0.20 -6.98 11.91
C PRO A 352 1.39 -7.56 12.66
N LEU A 353 1.20 -8.66 13.41
CA LEU A 353 2.35 -9.29 14.10
C LEU A 353 3.42 -9.79 13.14
N GLN A 354 3.11 -9.92 11.85
CA GLN A 354 4.10 -10.32 10.85
C GLN A 354 4.37 -9.23 9.82
N SER A 355 3.44 -8.30 9.65
CA SER A 355 3.56 -7.31 8.56
C SER A 355 4.17 -5.99 9.00
N GLU A 356 4.20 -5.68 10.31
CA GLU A 356 4.71 -4.40 10.77
C GLU A 356 6.24 -4.40 10.85
N ALA A 357 6.84 -3.23 10.57
CA ALA A 357 8.27 -3.03 10.75
C ALA A 357 8.60 -3.10 12.24
N ASP A 358 9.84 -3.43 12.56
CA ASP A 358 10.27 -3.65 13.95
C ASP A 358 9.28 -4.55 14.68
N GLN A 359 9.24 -5.78 14.25
CA GLN A 359 8.23 -6.74 14.68
C GLN A 359 8.22 -6.94 16.20
N ASN A 360 9.36 -6.83 16.88
CA ASN A 360 9.41 -6.95 18.33
C ASN A 360 8.65 -5.81 19.00
N HIS A 361 8.82 -4.58 18.49
CA HIS A 361 8.10 -3.43 19.04
C HIS A 361 6.59 -3.58 18.83
N ALA A 362 6.20 -3.97 17.61
CA ALA A 362 4.78 -4.15 17.29
C ALA A 362 4.15 -5.22 18.19
N ARG A 363 4.87 -6.33 18.42
CA ARG A 363 4.36 -7.40 19.30
C ARG A 363 4.13 -6.87 20.72
N HIS A 364 5.11 -6.15 21.24
CA HIS A 364 5.01 -5.59 22.59
C HIS A 364 3.76 -4.72 22.73
N LEU A 365 3.51 -3.87 21.74
CA LEU A 365 2.36 -2.96 21.79
C LEU A 365 1.02 -3.71 21.69
N LEU A 366 0.94 -4.69 20.79
CA LEU A 366 -0.29 -5.46 20.62
C LEU A 366 -0.60 -6.30 21.86
N GLU A 367 0.43 -6.85 22.49
CA GLU A 367 0.25 -7.64 23.72
C GLU A 367 -0.30 -6.79 24.87
N GLY A 368 -0.08 -5.48 24.85
CA GLY A 368 -0.56 -4.58 25.89
C GLY A 368 -2.02 -4.16 25.75
N LEU A 369 -2.70 -4.51 24.65
CA LEU A 369 -4.10 -4.11 24.46
C LEU A 369 -5.03 -4.88 25.41
N GLU A 370 -6.12 -4.24 25.81
CA GLU A 370 -7.10 -4.85 26.69
C GLU A 370 -7.99 -5.86 25.97
N PHE A 371 -8.28 -5.62 24.68
CA PHE A 371 -9.19 -6.50 23.94
C PHE A 371 -8.82 -6.50 22.47
N VAL A 372 -8.66 -7.69 21.89
CA VAL A 372 -8.28 -7.85 20.48
C VAL A 372 -9.20 -8.89 19.84
N VAL A 373 -9.78 -8.54 18.69
CA VAL A 373 -10.57 -9.45 17.86
C VAL A 373 -9.84 -9.67 16.55
N SER A 374 -9.68 -10.92 16.16
CA SER A 374 -9.10 -11.28 14.86
C SER A 374 -10.16 -12.00 14.04
N GLN A 375 -10.51 -11.44 12.89
CA GLN A 375 -11.45 -12.03 11.95
C GLN A 375 -10.66 -12.41 10.70
N ASP A 376 -10.44 -13.70 10.50
CA ASP A 376 -9.54 -14.16 9.45
C ASP A 376 -9.90 -15.58 9.03
N MET A 377 -9.37 -15.99 7.90
CA MET A 377 -9.51 -17.36 7.38
C MET A 377 -8.69 -18.38 8.17
N PHE A 378 -7.58 -17.92 8.74
CA PHE A 378 -6.60 -18.78 9.41
C PHE A 378 -6.29 -18.25 10.80
N LEU A 379 -5.79 -19.13 11.65
CA LEU A 379 -5.24 -18.70 12.93
C LEU A 379 -3.84 -18.14 12.67
N THR A 380 -3.77 -16.84 12.47
CA THR A 380 -2.52 -16.11 12.21
C THR A 380 -1.80 -15.86 13.53
N LYS A 381 -0.57 -15.34 13.46
CA LYS A 381 0.14 -14.92 14.66
C LYS A 381 -0.63 -13.85 15.45
N THR A 382 -1.29 -12.95 14.73
CA THR A 382 -2.15 -11.96 15.37
C THR A 382 -3.35 -12.64 16.02
N GLY A 383 -3.93 -13.61 15.34
CA GLY A 383 -5.04 -14.40 15.90
C GLY A 383 -4.65 -15.16 17.15
N GLU A 384 -3.43 -15.70 17.20
CA GLU A 384 -2.94 -16.41 18.38
C GLU A 384 -2.89 -15.50 19.60
N LEU A 385 -2.76 -14.21 19.39
CA LEU A 385 -2.72 -13.20 20.45
C LEU A 385 -4.11 -12.69 20.81
N ALA A 386 -5.10 -12.87 19.95
CA ALA A 386 -6.42 -12.24 20.10
C ALA A 386 -7.22 -12.88 21.24
N ASP A 387 -8.20 -12.13 21.74
CA ASP A 387 -9.15 -12.61 22.74
C ASP A 387 -10.29 -13.38 22.10
N VAL A 388 -10.68 -13.00 20.89
CA VAL A 388 -11.70 -13.68 20.09
C VAL A 388 -11.18 -13.84 18.68
N VAL A 389 -11.36 -15.04 18.10
CA VAL A 389 -10.99 -15.34 16.73
C VAL A 389 -12.25 -15.78 15.99
N LEU A 390 -12.56 -15.08 14.88
CA LEU A 390 -13.79 -15.31 14.12
C LEU A 390 -13.43 -15.83 12.73
N PRO A 391 -13.86 -17.06 12.35
CA PRO A 391 -13.48 -17.65 11.05
C PRO A 391 -14.23 -17.01 9.91
N ALA A 392 -13.48 -16.48 8.96
CA ALA A 392 -14.03 -15.73 7.85
C ALA A 392 -13.98 -16.51 6.53
N ALA A 393 -14.86 -16.14 5.60
CA ALA A 393 -14.83 -16.62 4.24
C ALA A 393 -13.71 -15.95 3.45
N ALA A 394 -13.33 -16.55 2.32
CA ALA A 394 -12.35 -15.97 1.40
C ALA A 394 -13.07 -14.97 0.49
N ALA A 395 -12.77 -13.71 0.63
CA ALA A 395 -13.52 -12.65 -0.03
C ALA A 395 -13.44 -12.70 -1.56
N TRP A 396 -12.39 -13.31 -2.11
CA TRP A 396 -12.20 -13.31 -3.56
C TRP A 396 -12.91 -14.47 -4.28
N CYS A 397 -13.48 -15.41 -3.57
CA CYS A 397 -14.17 -16.54 -4.22
C CYS A 397 -15.35 -17.08 -3.43
N GLU A 398 -15.45 -16.76 -2.15
CA GLU A 398 -16.53 -17.26 -1.29
C GLU A 398 -17.55 -16.17 -0.92
N SER A 399 -17.40 -14.98 -1.51
CA SER A 399 -18.26 -13.82 -1.25
C SER A 399 -18.64 -13.14 -2.54
N GLU A 400 -19.63 -12.25 -2.45
CA GLU A 400 -20.07 -11.39 -3.55
C GLU A 400 -19.62 -9.97 -3.29
N GLY A 401 -19.33 -9.23 -4.36
CA GLY A 401 -19.03 -7.82 -4.21
C GLY A 401 -18.33 -7.23 -5.41
N THR A 402 -17.52 -6.22 -5.14
CA THR A 402 -16.69 -5.54 -6.13
C THR A 402 -15.29 -5.31 -5.57
N VAL A 403 -14.34 -5.09 -6.47
CA VAL A 403 -12.98 -4.65 -6.12
C VAL A 403 -12.57 -3.55 -7.10
N THR A 404 -11.61 -2.71 -6.69
CA THR A 404 -11.10 -1.63 -7.54
C THR A 404 -9.59 -1.79 -7.70
N ASN A 405 -9.13 -1.92 -8.94
CA ASN A 405 -7.71 -2.14 -9.22
C ASN A 405 -6.94 -0.82 -9.36
N SER A 406 -5.64 -0.92 -9.68
CA SER A 406 -4.74 0.24 -9.76
C SER A 406 -5.15 1.26 -10.82
N GLU A 407 -5.85 0.84 -11.88
CA GLU A 407 -6.30 1.78 -12.92
C GLU A 407 -7.69 2.36 -12.59
N ARG A 408 -8.13 2.23 -11.33
CA ARG A 408 -9.44 2.74 -10.85
C ARG A 408 -10.62 1.99 -11.46
N ARG A 409 -10.40 0.78 -11.96
CA ARG A 409 -11.47 -0.03 -12.55
C ARG A 409 -12.16 -0.81 -11.44
N VAL A 410 -13.46 -0.57 -11.29
CA VAL A 410 -14.33 -1.32 -10.37
C VAL A 410 -14.87 -2.52 -11.11
N GLN A 411 -14.65 -3.71 -10.54
CA GLN A 411 -15.04 -4.98 -11.18
C GLN A 411 -15.81 -5.84 -10.20
N ARG A 412 -16.70 -6.68 -10.74
CA ARG A 412 -17.48 -7.62 -9.92
C ARG A 412 -16.60 -8.76 -9.40
N VAL A 413 -16.86 -9.16 -8.16
CA VAL A 413 -16.37 -10.38 -7.54
C VAL A 413 -17.56 -11.31 -7.37
N ARG A 414 -17.50 -12.51 -7.95
CA ARG A 414 -18.59 -13.48 -7.91
C ARG A 414 -18.25 -14.60 -6.95
N LYS A 415 -19.24 -14.98 -6.15
CA LYS A 415 -19.10 -16.15 -5.29
C LYS A 415 -19.03 -17.39 -6.18
N ALA A 416 -17.94 -18.14 -6.06
CA ALA A 416 -17.70 -19.33 -6.84
C ALA A 416 -17.73 -20.60 -5.99
N LEU A 417 -17.47 -20.46 -4.70
CA LEU A 417 -17.39 -21.60 -3.76
C LEU A 417 -18.15 -21.25 -2.49
N GLU A 418 -18.67 -22.26 -1.82
CA GLU A 418 -19.16 -22.07 -0.46
C GLU A 418 -17.97 -22.04 0.51
N PRO A 419 -18.02 -21.20 1.54
CA PRO A 419 -16.98 -21.28 2.56
C PRO A 419 -17.03 -22.62 3.29
N PRO A 420 -15.93 -23.03 3.92
CA PRO A 420 -15.96 -24.24 4.73
C PRO A 420 -17.07 -24.16 5.78
N PRO A 421 -17.73 -25.28 6.09
CA PRO A 421 -18.74 -25.24 7.13
C PRO A 421 -18.19 -24.65 8.42
N GLY A 422 -18.92 -23.70 8.99
CA GLY A 422 -18.49 -23.01 10.21
C GLY A 422 -17.83 -21.67 9.98
N ALA A 423 -17.32 -21.40 8.79
CA ALA A 423 -16.83 -20.06 8.43
C ALA A 423 -17.98 -19.20 7.91
N ARG A 424 -17.89 -17.88 8.10
CA ARG A 424 -18.96 -16.97 7.70
C ARG A 424 -18.38 -15.79 6.89
N ASP A 425 -19.22 -15.25 6.03
CA ASP A 425 -18.86 -14.06 5.26
C ASP A 425 -18.51 -12.90 6.20
N ASP A 426 -17.48 -12.14 5.84
CA ASP A 426 -17.02 -10.99 6.63
C ASP A 426 -18.17 -10.03 6.96
N ILE A 427 -19.00 -9.72 5.96
CA ILE A 427 -20.09 -8.76 6.15
C ILE A 427 -21.13 -9.31 7.11
N ALA A 428 -21.45 -10.59 6.98
CA ALA A 428 -22.42 -11.23 7.89
C ALA A 428 -21.94 -11.17 9.35
N ILE A 429 -20.63 -11.35 9.57
CA ILE A 429 -20.07 -11.26 10.92
C ILE A 429 -20.27 -9.85 11.46
N LEU A 430 -19.94 -8.83 10.69
CA LEU A 430 -20.08 -7.44 11.14
C LEU A 430 -21.54 -7.07 11.37
N PHE A 431 -22.45 -7.54 10.51
CA PHE A 431 -23.89 -7.31 10.70
C PHE A 431 -24.38 -7.92 12.03
N ASP A 432 -23.91 -9.13 12.35
CA ASP A 432 -24.32 -9.79 13.60
C ASP A 432 -23.81 -9.06 14.84
N ILE A 433 -22.56 -8.58 14.81
CA ILE A 433 -22.02 -7.81 15.93
C ILE A 433 -22.77 -6.49 16.06
N ALA A 434 -23.03 -5.81 14.94
CA ALA A 434 -23.79 -4.55 14.95
C ALA A 434 -25.17 -4.73 15.56
N ARG A 435 -25.85 -5.84 15.21
CA ARG A 435 -27.18 -6.11 15.75
C ARG A 435 -27.13 -6.26 17.28
N ARG A 436 -26.11 -6.98 17.79
CA ARG A 436 -25.94 -7.16 19.24
C ARG A 436 -25.67 -5.84 19.95
N LEU A 437 -25.20 -4.85 19.22
CA LEU A 437 -24.89 -3.53 19.78
C LEU A 437 -25.95 -2.49 19.43
N GLY A 438 -27.15 -2.96 19.01
CA GLY A 438 -28.31 -2.09 18.82
C GLY A 438 -28.46 -1.52 17.41
N HIS A 439 -27.68 -2.01 16.43
CA HIS A 439 -27.76 -1.52 15.06
C HIS A 439 -28.16 -2.66 14.13
N ASP A 440 -29.44 -2.72 13.81
CA ASP A 440 -29.98 -3.78 12.96
C ASP A 440 -30.06 -3.28 11.52
N TRP A 441 -29.13 -3.75 10.70
CA TRP A 441 -29.05 -3.39 9.29
C TRP A 441 -29.75 -4.43 8.39
N GLY A 442 -30.49 -5.37 8.99
CA GLY A 442 -31.20 -6.43 8.26
C GLY A 442 -30.28 -7.56 7.84
N GLN A 443 -30.64 -8.24 6.79
CA GLN A 443 -29.82 -9.33 6.24
C GLN A 443 -28.79 -8.78 5.28
N PRO A 444 -27.55 -9.28 5.31
CA PRO A 444 -26.52 -8.77 4.40
C PRO A 444 -26.86 -9.11 2.95
N ASN A 445 -26.64 -8.17 2.05
CA ASN A 445 -26.83 -8.33 0.63
C ASN A 445 -25.85 -7.41 -0.10
N ALA A 446 -24.95 -7.99 -0.85
CA ALA A 446 -23.86 -7.23 -1.45
C ALA A 446 -24.35 -6.14 -2.39
N GLU A 447 -25.34 -6.43 -3.22
CA GLU A 447 -25.85 -5.44 -4.18
C GLU A 447 -26.55 -4.28 -3.46
N ARG A 448 -27.32 -4.57 -2.42
CA ARG A 448 -27.96 -3.50 -1.64
C ARG A 448 -26.89 -2.62 -0.98
N ILE A 449 -25.84 -3.22 -0.45
CA ILE A 449 -24.72 -2.46 0.14
C ILE A 449 -24.06 -1.59 -0.93
N TRP A 450 -23.80 -2.16 -2.11
CA TRP A 450 -23.19 -1.40 -3.20
C TRP A 450 -24.09 -0.24 -3.64
N ASN A 451 -25.40 -0.43 -3.66
CA ASN A 451 -26.31 0.66 -4.00
C ASN A 451 -26.29 1.77 -2.94
N GLU A 452 -26.03 1.42 -1.68
CA GLU A 452 -25.81 2.44 -0.65
C GLU A 452 -24.52 3.22 -0.93
N VAL A 453 -23.46 2.54 -1.33
CA VAL A 453 -22.21 3.19 -1.74
C VAL A 453 -22.48 4.17 -2.89
N ARG A 454 -23.22 3.74 -3.89
CA ARG A 454 -23.55 4.58 -5.05
C ARG A 454 -24.34 5.82 -4.66
N ALA A 455 -25.24 5.69 -3.68
CA ALA A 455 -26.04 6.81 -3.20
C ALA A 455 -25.18 7.86 -2.48
N LEU A 456 -24.09 7.43 -1.86
CA LEU A 456 -23.25 8.31 -1.03
C LEU A 456 -22.01 8.82 -1.76
N SER A 457 -21.56 8.12 -2.80
CA SER A 457 -20.33 8.44 -3.51
C SER A 457 -20.62 8.90 -4.93
N PRO A 458 -20.48 10.19 -5.21
CA PRO A 458 -20.76 10.68 -6.57
C PRO A 458 -19.95 9.99 -7.66
N VAL A 459 -18.69 9.65 -7.37
CA VAL A 459 -17.82 9.05 -8.40
C VAL A 459 -18.17 7.61 -8.70
N HIS A 460 -19.00 6.97 -7.86
CA HIS A 460 -19.46 5.59 -8.10
C HIS A 460 -20.94 5.53 -8.48
N ALA A 461 -21.62 6.67 -8.59
CA ALA A 461 -23.09 6.71 -8.70
C ALA A 461 -23.62 5.93 -9.90
N GLY A 462 -22.90 5.94 -11.02
CA GLY A 462 -23.34 5.27 -12.25
C GLY A 462 -22.98 3.80 -12.37
N MET A 463 -22.40 3.20 -11.33
CA MET A 463 -21.83 1.86 -11.44
C MET A 463 -22.72 0.78 -10.85
N SER A 464 -23.93 0.59 -11.41
CA SER A 464 -24.77 -0.54 -10.97
C SER A 464 -24.04 -1.87 -11.23
N TYR A 465 -24.40 -2.91 -10.48
CA TYR A 465 -23.86 -4.24 -10.74
C TYR A 465 -24.11 -4.65 -12.19
N ALA A 466 -25.32 -4.37 -12.72
CA ALA A 466 -25.65 -4.73 -14.10
C ALA A 466 -24.69 -4.05 -15.08
N ARG A 467 -24.38 -2.76 -14.88
CA ARG A 467 -23.44 -2.07 -15.77
C ARG A 467 -22.02 -2.59 -15.62
N LEU A 468 -21.58 -2.84 -14.38
CA LEU A 468 -20.24 -3.40 -14.15
C LEU A 468 -20.07 -4.73 -14.86
N GLU A 469 -21.11 -5.57 -14.86
CA GLU A 469 -21.07 -6.86 -15.55
C GLU A 469 -21.07 -6.68 -17.07
N ALA A 470 -21.95 -5.83 -17.57
CA ALA A 470 -22.08 -5.63 -19.02
C ALA A 470 -20.83 -5.05 -19.65
N LEU A 471 -20.16 -4.13 -18.93
CA LEU A 471 -18.99 -3.42 -19.44
C LEU A 471 -17.66 -4.02 -18.98
N ASN A 472 -17.73 -5.10 -18.22
CA ASN A 472 -16.53 -5.77 -17.67
C ASN A 472 -15.70 -4.80 -16.84
N GLY A 473 -16.38 -4.04 -16.01
CA GLY A 473 -15.76 -3.04 -15.13
C GLY A 473 -15.85 -1.64 -15.68
N ILE A 474 -15.83 -0.67 -14.76
CA ILE A 474 -15.88 0.75 -15.10
C ILE A 474 -14.85 1.48 -14.25
N GLN A 475 -14.13 2.41 -14.85
CA GLN A 475 -13.14 3.23 -14.13
C GLN A 475 -13.80 4.49 -13.58
N TRP A 476 -13.66 4.74 -12.27
CA TRP A 476 -14.22 5.97 -11.73
C TRP A 476 -13.41 7.18 -12.20
N PRO A 477 -14.00 8.38 -12.25
CA PRO A 477 -15.38 8.73 -11.86
C PRO A 477 -16.41 8.31 -12.92
N CYS A 478 -17.59 7.94 -12.42
CA CYS A 478 -18.72 7.55 -13.24
C CYS A 478 -19.98 8.11 -12.57
N TYR A 479 -20.39 9.31 -12.98
CA TYR A 479 -21.33 10.14 -12.21
C TYR A 479 -22.79 9.75 -12.36
N ASP A 480 -23.14 9.04 -13.44
CA ASP A 480 -24.51 8.60 -13.65
C ASP A 480 -24.54 7.39 -14.57
N GLN A 481 -25.73 6.84 -14.75
CA GLN A 481 -25.89 5.57 -15.49
C GLN A 481 -25.57 5.66 -16.98
N ASN A 482 -25.39 6.87 -17.51
CA ASN A 482 -24.99 7.07 -18.90
C ASN A 482 -23.51 7.43 -19.03
N HIS A 483 -22.83 7.69 -17.92
CA HIS A 483 -21.42 8.09 -17.93
C HIS A 483 -20.54 6.85 -18.17
N PRO A 484 -19.59 6.93 -19.10
CA PRO A 484 -18.80 5.74 -19.46
C PRO A 484 -17.64 5.44 -18.51
N GLY A 485 -17.43 6.25 -17.48
CA GLY A 485 -16.19 6.22 -16.70
C GLY A 485 -15.11 7.02 -17.40
N GLU A 486 -13.93 7.09 -16.79
CA GLU A 486 -12.83 7.88 -17.37
C GLU A 486 -11.56 7.05 -17.43
N LEU A 487 -11.00 6.94 -18.63
CA LEU A 487 -9.76 6.20 -18.83
C LEU A 487 -8.59 6.90 -18.14
N PHE A 488 -8.54 8.24 -18.24
CA PHE A 488 -7.49 9.01 -17.58
C PHE A 488 -8.10 10.22 -16.88
N LEU A 489 -7.40 10.70 -15.86
CA LEU A 489 -7.86 11.78 -15.01
C LEU A 489 -7.19 13.11 -15.39
N HIS A 490 -7.84 14.21 -14.98
CA HIS A 490 -7.25 15.56 -14.94
C HIS A 490 -7.12 16.21 -16.31
N SER A 491 -7.98 15.82 -17.27
CA SER A 491 -8.00 16.45 -18.60
C SER A 491 -8.29 17.94 -18.53
N ARG A 492 -8.97 18.41 -17.46
CA ARG A 492 -9.27 19.83 -17.30
C ARG A 492 -8.00 20.70 -17.31
N LEU A 493 -6.86 20.12 -16.91
CA LEU A 493 -5.61 20.89 -16.85
C LEU A 493 -5.13 21.35 -18.21
N TRP A 494 -5.68 20.76 -19.28
CA TRP A 494 -5.35 21.17 -20.66
C TRP A 494 -6.43 22.05 -21.28
N GLU A 495 -7.48 22.39 -20.53
CA GLU A 495 -8.52 23.28 -21.05
C GLU A 495 -8.05 24.72 -21.10
N ARG A 496 -8.55 25.46 -22.06
CA ARG A 496 -8.26 26.88 -22.28
C ARG A 496 -9.56 27.63 -22.46
N PRO A 497 -10.02 28.46 -21.52
CA PRO A 497 -9.39 28.74 -20.22
C PRO A 497 -9.50 27.57 -19.26
N LEU A 498 -8.63 27.56 -18.27
CA LEU A 498 -8.61 26.47 -17.29
C LEU A 498 -9.91 26.42 -16.51
N ASN A 499 -10.50 25.25 -16.41
CA ASN A 499 -11.68 25.01 -15.61
C ASN A 499 -11.22 24.51 -14.21
N GLY A 500 -11.54 25.32 -13.19
CA GLY A 500 -11.17 24.98 -11.82
C GLY A 500 -9.80 25.49 -11.40
N PRO A 501 -9.34 25.13 -10.22
CA PRO A 501 -8.10 25.71 -9.69
C PRO A 501 -6.85 25.16 -10.36
N ARG A 502 -5.80 25.98 -10.34
CA ARG A 502 -4.47 25.52 -10.75
C ARG A 502 -3.95 24.51 -9.74
N VAL A 503 -3.08 23.62 -10.24
CA VAL A 503 -2.37 22.69 -9.36
C VAL A 503 -1.00 23.26 -9.02
N SER A 504 -0.47 22.92 -7.84
CA SER A 504 0.77 23.51 -7.39
C SER A 504 1.91 22.52 -7.47
N PHE A 505 3.07 22.97 -7.99
CA PHE A 505 4.32 22.30 -7.67
C PHE A 505 4.47 22.29 -6.15
N VAL A 506 5.02 21.21 -5.61
CA VAL A 506 5.35 21.12 -4.19
C VAL A 506 6.83 20.74 -4.09
N PRO A 507 7.73 21.73 -4.01
CA PRO A 507 9.16 21.42 -4.01
C PRO A 507 9.54 20.58 -2.81
N VAL A 508 10.44 19.63 -3.01
CA VAL A 508 10.94 18.76 -1.93
C VAL A 508 12.45 18.61 -2.05
N GLU A 509 13.10 18.32 -0.93
CA GLU A 509 14.55 18.20 -0.88
C GLU A 509 14.97 16.80 -0.45
N HIS A 510 16.10 16.36 -0.95
CA HIS A 510 16.67 15.07 -0.62
C HIS A 510 16.92 14.97 0.89
N ASP A 511 16.57 13.83 1.45
CA ASP A 511 16.77 13.52 2.85
C ASP A 511 17.17 12.05 2.94
N PRO A 512 18.37 11.72 3.39
CA PRO A 512 18.82 10.33 3.34
C PRO A 512 18.07 9.44 4.33
N PRO A 513 18.20 8.11 4.17
CA PRO A 513 17.56 7.19 5.10
C PRO A 513 17.86 7.49 6.56
N VAL A 514 16.86 7.23 7.41
CA VAL A 514 16.97 7.50 8.84
C VAL A 514 18.12 6.72 9.46
N GLU A 515 18.22 5.42 9.11
CA GLU A 515 19.25 4.59 9.71
C GLU A 515 20.55 4.69 8.91
N ARG A 516 21.57 5.24 9.55
CA ARG A 516 22.88 5.41 8.92
C ARG A 516 23.68 4.12 9.02
N LEU A 517 24.45 3.86 7.97
CA LEU A 517 25.46 2.79 8.02
C LEU A 517 26.56 3.21 8.98
N SER A 518 27.18 2.23 9.61
CA SER A 518 28.25 2.44 10.56
C SER A 518 29.21 1.25 10.49
N PRO A 519 30.43 1.36 11.10
CA PRO A 519 31.29 0.18 11.14
C PRO A 519 30.66 -1.04 11.79
N ASP A 520 29.76 -0.85 12.74
CA ASP A 520 29.05 -1.96 13.39
C ASP A 520 27.92 -2.52 12.56
N PHE A 521 27.34 -1.73 11.64
CA PHE A 521 26.26 -2.13 10.76
C PHE A 521 26.55 -1.56 9.36
N PRO A 522 27.46 -2.21 8.63
CA PRO A 522 28.05 -1.58 7.43
C PRO A 522 27.26 -1.82 6.14
N LEU A 523 26.25 -2.68 6.14
CA LEU A 523 25.56 -3.05 4.93
C LEU A 523 24.12 -2.50 4.93
N ARG A 524 23.68 -2.04 3.76
CA ARG A 524 22.32 -1.57 3.57
C ARG A 524 21.42 -2.75 3.23
N LEU A 525 20.35 -2.95 4.00
CA LEU A 525 19.33 -3.95 3.68
C LEU A 525 18.15 -3.26 3.02
N THR A 526 17.81 -3.68 1.81
CA THR A 526 16.54 -3.30 1.21
C THR A 526 15.65 -4.53 1.07
N THR A 527 14.34 -4.31 1.05
CA THR A 527 13.36 -5.41 1.00
C THR A 527 12.54 -5.33 -0.26
N GLY A 528 11.92 -6.45 -0.63
CA GLY A 528 11.06 -6.48 -1.81
C GLY A 528 10.29 -7.78 -1.93
N ARG A 529 9.80 -8.03 -3.12
CA ARG A 529 8.96 -9.20 -3.42
C ARG A 529 9.57 -10.02 -4.55
N ARG A 530 9.20 -11.29 -4.58
CA ARG A 530 9.54 -12.23 -5.67
C ARG A 530 8.26 -12.78 -6.28
N LEU A 531 8.36 -13.23 -7.53
CA LEU A 531 7.21 -13.66 -8.32
C LEU A 531 6.42 -14.81 -7.68
N ASP A 532 7.11 -15.73 -7.05
CA ASP A 532 6.50 -16.96 -6.58
C ASP A 532 5.88 -16.85 -5.18
N GLU A 533 5.82 -15.65 -4.62
CA GLU A 533 5.24 -15.42 -3.30
C GLU A 533 4.53 -14.05 -3.26
N TYR A 534 3.96 -13.72 -2.11
CA TYR A 534 3.06 -12.57 -1.98
C TYR A 534 3.18 -11.98 -0.57
N ASN A 535 3.65 -10.75 -0.48
CA ASN A 535 3.78 -9.99 0.78
C ASN A 535 4.37 -10.83 1.91
N THR A 536 3.62 -11.03 3.03
CA THR A 536 4.13 -11.83 4.15
C THR A 536 3.77 -13.31 4.01
N GLY A 537 3.66 -13.78 2.78
CA GLY A 537 3.54 -15.18 2.43
C GLY A 537 2.13 -15.62 2.08
N VAL A 538 2.04 -16.58 1.20
CA VAL A 538 0.77 -17.22 0.83
C VAL A 538 0.49 -18.28 1.87
N GLN A 539 -0.60 -18.10 2.60
CA GLN A 539 -0.93 -18.97 3.73
C GLN A 539 -1.94 -20.06 3.37
N THR A 540 -2.43 -20.07 2.15
CA THR A 540 -3.23 -21.19 1.67
C THR A 540 -2.30 -22.40 1.55
N SER A 541 -2.48 -23.35 2.42
CA SER A 541 -1.54 -24.43 2.63
C SER A 541 -1.38 -25.34 1.42
N GLY A 542 -0.32 -26.07 1.40
CA GLY A 542 -0.13 -27.20 0.52
C GLY A 542 0.52 -26.92 -0.81
N TYR A 543 0.44 -25.71 -1.33
CA TYR A 543 1.10 -25.44 -2.60
C TYR A 543 2.60 -25.37 -2.39
N ARG A 544 3.31 -26.17 -3.14
CA ARG A 544 4.77 -26.19 -3.13
C ARG A 544 5.27 -26.10 -4.54
N SER A 545 5.84 -24.97 -4.86
CA SER A 545 6.53 -24.82 -6.12
C SER A 545 7.95 -25.39 -5.97
N PRO A 546 8.42 -26.18 -6.90
CA PRO A 546 9.82 -26.60 -6.87
C PRO A 546 10.77 -25.43 -7.04
N MET A 547 10.27 -24.29 -7.51
CA MET A 547 11.06 -23.08 -7.65
C MET A 547 11.10 -22.24 -6.36
N ARG A 548 10.32 -22.61 -5.35
CA ARG A 548 10.25 -21.86 -4.10
C ARG A 548 11.53 -22.06 -3.29
N ARG A 549 12.28 -21.00 -3.16
CA ARG A 549 13.63 -21.09 -2.56
C ARG A 549 13.65 -20.94 -1.05
N GLY A 550 12.57 -20.43 -0.47
CA GLY A 550 12.60 -19.94 0.90
C GLY A 550 13.30 -18.60 0.97
N GLU A 551 13.49 -18.08 2.18
CA GLU A 551 14.15 -16.79 2.35
C GLU A 551 15.65 -16.95 2.21
N THR A 552 16.30 -15.92 1.66
CA THR A 552 17.75 -15.82 1.61
C THR A 552 18.15 -14.38 1.90
N LEU A 553 19.35 -14.23 2.47
CA LEU A 553 20.03 -12.94 2.43
C LEU A 553 20.80 -12.91 1.12
N ASP A 554 20.38 -12.04 0.23
CA ASP A 554 21.07 -11.88 -1.04
C ASP A 554 22.20 -10.87 -0.85
N LEU A 555 23.42 -11.28 -1.26
CA LEU A 555 24.64 -10.47 -1.17
C LEU A 555 25.25 -10.32 -2.55
N SER A 556 25.90 -9.19 -2.80
CA SER A 556 26.73 -9.09 -3.99
C SER A 556 27.83 -10.14 -3.94
N PRO A 557 28.33 -10.61 -5.10
CA PRO A 557 29.45 -11.54 -5.09
C PRO A 557 30.65 -10.98 -4.32
N GLU A 558 30.93 -9.69 -4.45
CA GLU A 558 32.06 -9.04 -3.77
C GLU A 558 31.89 -9.07 -2.25
N ASP A 559 30.67 -8.78 -1.76
CA ASP A 559 30.41 -8.83 -0.31
C ASP A 559 30.48 -10.25 0.21
N ALA A 560 29.96 -11.22 -0.55
CA ALA A 560 30.03 -12.63 -0.15
C ALA A 560 31.47 -13.08 -0.02
N GLU A 561 32.32 -12.70 -0.99
CA GLU A 561 33.74 -13.02 -0.95
C GLU A 561 34.45 -12.38 0.24
N ARG A 562 34.18 -11.09 0.48
CA ARG A 562 34.77 -10.35 1.60
C ARG A 562 34.39 -10.98 2.93
N LEU A 563 33.14 -11.43 3.07
CA LEU A 563 32.64 -12.08 4.29
C LEU A 563 33.06 -13.55 4.38
N GLY A 564 33.57 -14.14 3.30
CA GLY A 564 33.95 -15.51 3.27
C GLY A 564 32.79 -16.49 3.32
N VAL A 565 31.65 -16.14 2.73
CA VAL A 565 30.46 -17.00 2.77
C VAL A 565 30.12 -17.53 1.38
N GLN A 566 29.54 -18.73 1.34
CA GLN A 566 29.16 -19.41 0.11
C GLN A 566 27.66 -19.47 -0.05
N ASP A 567 27.19 -19.69 -1.28
CA ASP A 567 25.77 -19.94 -1.52
C ASP A 567 25.24 -21.03 -0.61
N GLY A 568 24.12 -20.77 0.03
CA GLY A 568 23.47 -21.72 0.91
C GLY A 568 24.01 -21.75 2.33
N GLU A 569 25.15 -21.10 2.57
CA GLU A 569 25.72 -21.04 3.91
C GLU A 569 24.80 -20.23 4.81
N VAL A 570 24.52 -20.74 6.00
CA VAL A 570 23.62 -20.10 6.95
C VAL A 570 24.42 -19.08 7.76
N VAL A 571 23.88 -17.88 7.85
CA VAL A 571 24.49 -16.77 8.59
C VAL A 571 23.50 -16.17 9.56
N ARG A 572 24.02 -15.41 10.51
CA ARG A 572 23.20 -14.59 11.39
C ARG A 572 23.27 -13.15 10.94
N VAL A 573 22.09 -12.56 10.74
CA VAL A 573 21.99 -11.18 10.29
C VAL A 573 21.43 -10.36 11.45
N HIS A 574 22.11 -9.27 11.78
CA HIS A 574 21.72 -8.37 12.89
C HIS A 574 21.39 -6.99 12.37
N SER A 575 20.34 -6.41 12.90
CA SER A 575 20.14 -4.97 12.87
C SER A 575 20.19 -4.47 14.30
N ARG A 576 19.96 -3.17 14.51
CA ARG A 576 19.93 -2.61 15.85
C ARG A 576 18.72 -3.08 16.65
N ARG A 577 17.74 -3.69 15.99
CA ARG A 577 16.46 -4.11 16.59
C ARG A 577 16.35 -5.59 16.85
N GLY A 578 17.02 -6.40 16.05
CA GLY A 578 16.88 -7.84 16.20
C GLY A 578 17.82 -8.60 15.29
N ALA A 579 17.59 -9.90 15.19
CA ALA A 579 18.45 -10.77 14.39
C ALA A 579 17.63 -11.92 13.80
N VAL A 580 18.09 -12.39 12.65
CA VAL A 580 17.53 -13.58 12.00
C VAL A 580 18.66 -14.49 11.54
N THR A 581 18.35 -15.78 11.39
CA THR A 581 19.26 -16.77 10.83
C THR A 581 18.73 -17.16 9.46
N VAL A 582 19.58 -17.09 8.42
CA VAL A 582 19.10 -17.21 7.05
C VAL A 582 20.23 -17.69 6.14
N PRO A 583 19.95 -18.52 5.11
CA PRO A 583 20.98 -18.86 4.14
C PRO A 583 21.32 -17.71 3.20
N VAL A 584 22.55 -17.67 2.76
CA VAL A 584 23.07 -16.66 1.82
C VAL A 584 22.79 -17.08 0.38
N ARG A 585 22.52 -16.09 -0.48
CA ARG A 585 22.51 -16.28 -1.93
C ARG A 585 23.39 -15.18 -2.55
N ARG A 586 24.34 -15.56 -3.40
CA ARG A 586 25.09 -14.59 -4.18
C ARG A 586 24.21 -14.08 -5.31
N ASP A 587 24.15 -12.77 -5.48
CA ASP A 587 23.25 -12.15 -6.44
C ASP A 587 23.96 -11.04 -7.20
N GLN A 588 24.20 -11.30 -8.48
CA GLN A 588 24.90 -10.36 -9.36
C GLN A 588 24.07 -9.10 -9.65
N SER A 589 22.80 -9.09 -9.27
CA SER A 589 21.97 -7.89 -9.43
C SER A 589 22.25 -6.83 -8.37
N LEU A 590 23.09 -7.15 -7.37
CA LEU A 590 23.39 -6.27 -6.25
C LEU A 590 24.81 -5.70 -6.37
N ARG A 591 24.92 -4.42 -6.03
CA ARG A 591 26.23 -3.77 -5.90
C ARG A 591 26.82 -4.07 -4.52
N PRO A 592 28.14 -3.96 -4.37
CA PRO A 592 28.74 -4.07 -3.04
C PRO A 592 28.10 -3.06 -2.07
N GLY A 593 27.84 -3.53 -0.86
CA GLY A 593 27.23 -2.73 0.19
C GLY A 593 25.71 -2.85 0.26
N LEU A 594 25.06 -3.34 -0.79
CA LEU A 594 23.62 -3.50 -0.85
C LEU A 594 23.24 -4.95 -0.69
N THR A 595 22.30 -5.23 0.22
CA THR A 595 21.77 -6.57 0.46
C THR A 595 20.25 -6.56 0.30
N PHE A 596 19.67 -7.75 0.12
CA PHE A 596 18.24 -7.85 -0.17
C PHE A 596 17.64 -9.06 0.54
N MET A 597 16.45 -8.87 1.10
CA MET A 597 15.62 -9.96 1.62
C MET A 597 14.17 -9.68 1.24
N THR A 598 13.36 -10.73 1.18
CA THR A 598 11.92 -10.55 1.03
C THR A 598 11.25 -10.51 2.40
N LEU A 599 9.93 -10.32 2.39
CA LEU A 599 9.09 -10.44 3.60
C LEU A 599 8.25 -11.72 3.55
N HIS A 600 8.57 -12.63 2.63
CA HIS A 600 7.65 -13.70 2.23
C HIS A 600 7.56 -14.88 3.19
N PHE A 601 8.54 -15.06 4.06
CA PHE A 601 8.66 -16.30 4.83
C PHE A 601 8.75 -16.04 6.33
N PRO A 602 7.79 -15.27 6.91
CA PRO A 602 7.95 -14.83 8.32
C PRO A 602 7.86 -15.97 9.35
N ASP A 603 7.31 -17.13 8.95
CA ASP A 603 7.28 -18.27 9.87
C ASP A 603 8.66 -18.91 10.00
N ASP A 604 9.51 -18.77 9.00
CA ASP A 604 10.87 -19.33 9.00
C ASP A 604 11.92 -18.26 9.30
N VAL A 605 11.83 -17.13 8.60
CA VAL A 605 12.77 -16.01 8.72
C VAL A 605 11.94 -14.72 8.74
N ALA A 606 11.81 -14.12 9.91
CA ALA A 606 10.99 -12.92 10.06
C ALA A 606 11.82 -11.68 9.76
N THR A 607 11.88 -11.30 8.50
CA THR A 607 12.68 -10.15 8.04
C THR A 607 12.32 -8.87 8.81
N ASN A 608 11.06 -8.73 9.23
CA ASN A 608 10.65 -7.52 9.96
C ASN A 608 11.20 -7.43 11.39
N LEU A 609 11.91 -8.44 11.86
CA LEU A 609 12.75 -8.27 13.06
C LEU A 609 13.92 -7.32 12.80
N LEU A 610 14.28 -7.12 11.54
CA LEU A 610 15.43 -6.29 11.15
C LEU A 610 15.02 -4.88 10.72
N THR A 611 13.79 -4.68 10.24
CA THR A 611 13.37 -3.41 9.63
C THR A 611 13.14 -2.35 10.69
N ILE A 612 13.18 -1.08 10.26
CA ILE A 612 13.00 0.06 11.15
C ILE A 612 11.57 0.60 11.00
N ASP A 613 10.96 0.96 12.13
CA ASP A 613 9.60 1.50 12.14
C ASP A 613 9.54 3.04 12.14
N ALA A 614 10.65 3.69 11.79
CA ALA A 614 10.61 5.13 11.52
C ALA A 614 9.63 5.39 10.37
N THR A 615 8.77 6.38 10.53
CA THR A 615 7.68 6.60 9.58
C THR A 615 7.81 7.94 8.87
N ASP A 616 7.23 7.99 7.68
CA ASP A 616 7.01 9.24 6.97
C ASP A 616 6.02 10.10 7.76
N PRO A 617 6.38 11.31 8.14
CA PRO A 617 5.48 12.09 9.00
C PRO A 617 4.19 12.53 8.33
N LYS A 618 4.13 12.52 7.00
CA LYS A 618 2.94 12.96 6.27
C LYS A 618 1.95 11.82 6.03
N SER A 619 2.43 10.58 5.93
CA SER A 619 1.56 9.44 5.64
C SER A 619 1.60 8.35 6.69
N GLY A 620 2.62 8.33 7.55
CA GLY A 620 2.77 7.27 8.54
C GLY A 620 3.35 5.96 8.01
N THR A 621 3.77 5.90 6.76
CA THR A 621 4.35 4.67 6.20
C THR A 621 5.77 4.47 6.72
N ALA A 622 6.09 3.24 7.15
CA ALA A 622 7.39 2.93 7.73
C ALA A 622 8.47 2.73 6.65
N GLU A 623 9.73 2.93 7.07
CA GLU A 623 10.88 2.82 6.17
C GLU A 623 11.34 1.37 6.07
N PHE A 624 10.54 0.52 5.43
CA PHE A 624 10.82 -0.90 5.28
C PHE A 624 12.08 -1.19 4.44
N LYS A 625 12.53 -0.23 3.64
CA LYS A 625 13.50 -0.53 2.58
C LYS A 625 14.90 0.00 2.85
N ALA A 626 15.17 0.50 4.06
CA ALA A 626 16.48 1.08 4.31
C ALA A 626 16.93 0.84 5.74
N ALA A 627 17.24 -0.42 6.06
CA ALA A 627 17.83 -0.75 7.35
C ALA A 627 19.36 -0.91 7.20
N ALA A 628 20.07 -0.82 8.33
CA ALA A 628 21.50 -1.10 8.39
C ALA A 628 21.69 -2.43 9.11
N ILE A 629 22.52 -3.30 8.54
CA ILE A 629 22.73 -4.65 9.08
C ILE A 629 24.22 -5.01 9.11
N ARG A 630 24.52 -6.05 9.88
CA ARG A 630 25.79 -6.78 9.78
C ARG A 630 25.52 -8.26 9.66
N VAL A 631 26.47 -8.94 9.06
CA VAL A 631 26.39 -10.38 8.80
C VAL A 631 27.48 -11.08 9.61
N GLU A 632 27.09 -12.13 10.34
CA GLU A 632 27.97 -12.91 11.16
C GLU A 632 27.95 -14.36 10.71
N LYS A 633 29.13 -14.90 10.40
CA LYS A 633 29.24 -16.34 10.08
C LYS A 633 28.89 -17.16 11.32
N MET A 634 28.14 -18.22 11.11
CA MET A 634 27.87 -19.18 12.18
C MET A 634 29.11 -20.08 12.36
N SER A 635 29.52 -20.28 13.60
CA SER A 635 30.68 -21.14 13.91
C SER A 635 30.35 -22.64 13.70
#